data_2299db3aa32c51902ec1dce040c94405
#
_entry.id   2299db3aa32c51902ec1dce040c94405
#
_cell.length_a   1.000
_cell.length_b   1.000
_cell.length_c   1.000
_cell.angle_alpha   90.00
_cell.angle_beta   90.00
_cell.angle_gamma   90.00
#
_symmetry.space_group_name_H-M   'P 1'
#
loop_
_entity.id
_entity.type
_entity.pdbx_description
1 polymer ?
#
loop_
_entity_poly.entity_id
_entity_poly.type
_entity_poly.pdbx_seq_one_letter_code
_entity_poly.pdbx_strand_id
1 'polypeptide(L)'
;MNKREIAEIKKQFKKDNNAITRICGCYVDAEKQIKTTLKEAFFALSEEEIFKYYEMFKKVLSGGIGKNLHNLEYSIHAEGEDSAHAMLMKLREDKLTDDEVVDAFYNKVIENYDYGENYYIILIHSAYDVPGKASDNEEMFDASEEVYNHILCCICPVKLSEPGLSYNEATNHIEERPRDWWVQPPMTGFLFPAFNDRSTDIHSVLYYSKNPEELHYEFIDTCLGAPSPISYKAQKEAFQEVLSGTLGEECDYEIVRQIHENLTEMVEEHKEDVEPLRLSKPEVKDLLEKSGVEPERLEHFDQVYEEAAGEHTEILVPAITGTGKFAVKTPDVDIKVNPDRLDLVETRFIEGRRCLVIAVENNVEVNGLPVKMWAEETGGAAGGGASAVNAGDAGVNAGAPVRNVGAVAEAAATNASLGDVDSVGDSLIGATVIPVGDLD
;
A
#
# COMPACT_ATOMS: atom_id res chain seq x y z
N MET A 1 -0.93 -15.15 9.93
CA MET A 1 -0.84 -14.05 10.95
C MET A 1 -1.88 -12.99 10.67
N ASN A 2 -2.57 -12.55 11.69
CA ASN A 2 -3.57 -11.50 11.65
C ASN A 2 -3.01 -10.16 12.19
N LYS A 3 -3.81 -9.07 12.09
CA LYS A 3 -3.37 -7.72 12.53
C LYS A 3 -2.96 -7.65 14.01
N ARG A 4 -3.61 -8.42 14.89
CA ARG A 4 -3.35 -8.42 16.34
C ARG A 4 -2.03 -9.11 16.66
N GLU A 5 -1.78 -10.26 16.04
CA GLU A 5 -0.56 -11.04 16.18
C GLU A 5 0.66 -10.26 15.65
N ILE A 6 0.54 -9.65 14.47
CA ILE A 6 1.59 -8.78 13.92
C ILE A 6 1.88 -7.60 14.86
N ALA A 7 0.85 -6.97 15.42
CA ALA A 7 1.01 -5.87 16.36
C ALA A 7 1.66 -6.34 17.70
N GLU A 8 1.38 -7.56 18.15
CA GLU A 8 1.98 -8.16 19.33
C GLU A 8 3.49 -8.35 19.15
N ILE A 9 3.92 -8.95 18.04
CA ILE A 9 5.36 -9.11 17.74
C ILE A 9 6.03 -7.75 17.52
N LYS A 10 5.39 -6.82 16.81
CA LYS A 10 5.91 -5.47 16.58
C LYS A 10 6.16 -4.70 17.87
N LYS A 11 5.36 -4.91 18.91
CA LYS A 11 5.53 -4.29 20.24
C LYS A 11 6.79 -4.76 20.97
N GLN A 12 7.38 -5.90 20.59
CA GLN A 12 8.61 -6.41 21.20
C GLN A 12 9.84 -5.57 20.85
N PHE A 13 9.83 -4.85 19.73
CA PHE A 13 10.95 -4.01 19.30
C PHE A 13 10.98 -2.67 20.03
N LYS A 14 11.30 -2.72 21.34
CA LYS A 14 11.47 -1.55 22.21
C LYS A 14 12.52 -1.86 23.29
N LYS A 15 13.11 -0.82 23.88
CA LYS A 15 14.21 -0.91 24.84
C LYS A 15 13.92 -1.83 26.03
N ASP A 16 12.71 -1.72 26.59
CA ASP A 16 12.36 -2.38 27.86
C ASP A 16 11.87 -3.82 27.70
N ASN A 17 11.65 -4.28 26.48
CA ASN A 17 11.09 -5.60 26.19
C ASN A 17 11.77 -6.27 24.99
N ASN A 18 13.10 -6.23 24.97
CA ASN A 18 13.85 -6.74 23.84
C ASN A 18 14.28 -8.20 24.05
N ALA A 19 13.73 -9.06 23.20
CA ALA A 19 14.06 -10.49 23.16
C ALA A 19 15.08 -10.85 22.05
N ILE A 20 15.68 -9.86 21.37
CA ILE A 20 16.64 -10.09 20.29
C ILE A 20 17.96 -10.57 20.90
N THR A 21 18.41 -11.75 20.48
CA THR A 21 19.64 -12.37 20.98
C THR A 21 20.84 -12.03 20.12
N ARG A 22 20.66 -12.01 18.79
CA ARG A 22 21.75 -11.82 17.83
C ARG A 22 21.28 -11.03 16.61
N ILE A 23 22.22 -10.25 16.04
CA ILE A 23 22.07 -9.57 14.75
C ILE A 23 23.21 -9.98 13.84
N CYS A 24 22.86 -10.26 12.58
CA CYS A 24 23.78 -10.49 11.50
C CYS A 24 23.42 -9.56 10.34
N GLY A 25 24.43 -8.99 9.68
CA GLY A 25 24.24 -8.05 8.57
C GLY A 25 25.21 -8.35 7.43
N CYS A 26 24.76 -8.13 6.18
CA CYS A 26 25.59 -8.28 5.00
C CYS A 26 25.33 -7.09 4.04
N TYR A 27 26.35 -6.27 3.82
CA TYR A 27 26.30 -5.18 2.86
C TYR A 27 26.78 -5.64 1.49
N VAL A 28 25.93 -5.50 0.49
CA VAL A 28 26.14 -5.96 -0.90
C VAL A 28 26.09 -4.74 -1.83
N ASP A 29 27.04 -4.67 -2.75
CA ASP A 29 27.04 -3.61 -3.77
C ASP A 29 26.22 -3.97 -5.02
N ALA A 30 26.14 -3.04 -5.97
CA ALA A 30 25.40 -3.21 -7.22
C ALA A 30 25.95 -4.35 -8.11
N GLU A 31 27.24 -4.70 -7.95
CA GLU A 31 27.90 -5.81 -8.65
C GLU A 31 27.71 -7.16 -7.91
N LYS A 32 26.79 -7.22 -6.94
CA LYS A 32 26.53 -8.39 -6.11
C LYS A 32 27.73 -8.89 -5.29
N GLN A 33 28.66 -7.97 -4.92
CA GLN A 33 29.81 -8.29 -4.09
C GLN A 33 29.57 -7.89 -2.63
N ILE A 34 29.92 -8.81 -1.72
CA ILE A 34 29.86 -8.54 -0.29
C ILE A 34 30.98 -7.57 0.07
N LYS A 35 30.64 -6.42 0.63
CA LYS A 35 31.60 -5.41 1.10
C LYS A 35 31.98 -5.58 2.57
N THR A 36 30.98 -5.87 3.39
CA THR A 36 31.21 -6.12 4.83
C THR A 36 30.08 -6.95 5.42
N THR A 37 30.40 -7.63 6.50
CA THR A 37 29.44 -8.40 7.30
C THR A 37 29.50 -7.97 8.75
N LEU A 38 28.36 -8.02 9.43
CA LEU A 38 28.19 -7.81 10.87
C LEU A 38 27.69 -9.11 11.50
N LYS A 39 28.30 -9.57 12.59
CA LYS A 39 27.86 -10.76 13.32
C LYS A 39 28.08 -10.51 14.82
N GLU A 40 27.09 -9.97 15.51
CA GLU A 40 27.22 -9.53 16.90
C GLU A 40 26.02 -9.91 17.77
N ALA A 41 26.24 -9.90 19.09
CA ALA A 41 25.14 -9.87 20.04
C ALA A 41 24.42 -8.51 19.93
N PHE A 42 23.10 -8.52 19.84
CA PHE A 42 22.35 -7.29 19.59
C PHE A 42 22.60 -6.18 20.63
N PHE A 43 22.81 -6.56 21.89
CA PHE A 43 23.12 -5.62 22.98
C PHE A 43 24.56 -5.09 22.99
N ALA A 44 25.43 -5.59 22.09
CA ALA A 44 26.76 -5.03 21.92
C ALA A 44 26.78 -3.73 21.11
N LEU A 45 25.67 -3.46 20.37
CA LEU A 45 25.48 -2.24 19.61
C LEU A 45 25.22 -1.03 20.51
N SER A 46 25.52 0.17 20.01
CA SER A 46 25.16 1.40 20.69
C SER A 46 23.64 1.57 20.78
N GLU A 47 23.19 2.30 21.81
CA GLU A 47 21.74 2.54 22.00
C GLU A 47 21.10 3.26 20.79
N GLU A 48 21.83 4.17 20.15
CA GLU A 48 21.38 4.91 18.97
C GLU A 48 21.20 3.99 17.77
N GLU A 49 22.14 3.06 17.54
CA GLU A 49 22.04 2.05 16.49
C GLU A 49 20.87 1.09 16.74
N ILE A 50 20.70 0.62 17.97
CA ILE A 50 19.60 -0.25 18.38
C ILE A 50 18.25 0.39 18.01
N PHE A 51 18.06 1.68 18.30
CA PHE A 51 16.82 2.37 17.94
C PHE A 51 16.57 2.43 16.43
N LYS A 52 17.62 2.61 15.62
CA LYS A 52 17.50 2.60 14.15
C LYS A 52 17.13 1.22 13.62
N TYR A 53 17.72 0.16 14.18
CA TYR A 53 17.34 -1.20 13.84
C TYR A 53 15.88 -1.50 14.23
N TYR A 54 15.39 -1.06 15.38
CA TYR A 54 13.98 -1.22 15.74
C TYR A 54 13.03 -0.56 14.73
N GLU A 55 13.37 0.60 14.20
CA GLU A 55 12.57 1.26 13.16
C GLU A 55 12.48 0.37 11.91
N MET A 56 13.57 -0.27 11.50
CA MET A 56 13.61 -1.20 10.35
C MET A 56 12.77 -2.46 10.60
N PHE A 57 12.91 -3.09 11.77
CA PHE A 57 12.14 -4.30 12.12
C PHE A 57 10.64 -4.01 12.18
N LYS A 58 10.25 -2.90 12.80
CA LYS A 58 8.85 -2.45 12.83
C LYS A 58 8.31 -2.17 11.43
N LYS A 59 9.16 -1.76 10.50
CA LYS A 59 8.74 -1.47 9.13
C LYS A 59 8.39 -2.74 8.36
N VAL A 60 9.15 -3.81 8.50
CA VAL A 60 8.86 -5.13 7.92
C VAL A 60 7.53 -5.71 8.44
N LEU A 61 7.13 -5.33 9.65
CA LEU A 61 5.84 -5.72 10.25
C LEU A 61 4.78 -4.62 10.09
N SER A 62 4.78 -3.87 8.99
CA SER A 62 3.84 -2.78 8.76
C SER A 62 3.22 -2.83 7.37
N GLY A 63 1.99 -2.32 7.28
CA GLY A 63 1.21 -2.32 6.04
C GLY A 63 -0.06 -3.16 6.16
N GLY A 64 -0.76 -3.31 5.06
CA GLY A 64 -1.99 -4.09 4.99
C GLY A 64 -1.70 -5.58 4.73
N ILE A 65 -2.43 -6.46 5.42
CA ILE A 65 -2.40 -7.89 5.13
C ILE A 65 -2.99 -8.11 3.74
N GLY A 66 -2.32 -8.96 2.94
CA GLY A 66 -2.66 -9.19 1.54
C GLY A 66 -2.22 -8.07 0.59
N LYS A 67 -1.76 -6.93 1.13
CA LYS A 67 -1.20 -5.83 0.36
C LYS A 67 0.32 -5.78 0.46
N ASN A 68 0.82 -5.52 1.66
CA ASN A 68 2.26 -5.46 1.96
C ASN A 68 2.75 -6.69 2.71
N LEU A 69 1.86 -7.33 3.45
CA LEU A 69 2.14 -8.47 4.32
C LEU A 69 1.37 -9.68 3.81
N HIS A 70 2.08 -10.75 3.50
CA HIS A 70 1.54 -11.99 2.96
C HIS A 70 1.92 -13.13 3.88
N ASN A 71 0.92 -13.79 4.49
CA ASN A 71 1.14 -15.03 5.22
C ASN A 71 1.16 -16.18 4.21
N LEU A 72 2.32 -16.75 3.97
CA LEU A 72 2.55 -17.78 2.97
C LEU A 72 2.67 -19.13 3.67
N GLU A 73 1.83 -20.07 3.28
CA GLU A 73 1.84 -21.43 3.81
C GLU A 73 2.70 -22.33 2.92
N TYR A 74 3.54 -23.13 3.54
CA TYR A 74 4.36 -24.10 2.82
C TYR A 74 3.52 -25.28 2.34
N SER A 75 3.78 -25.75 1.11
CA SER A 75 3.29 -27.05 0.70
C SER A 75 4.07 -28.17 1.41
N ILE A 76 3.43 -29.32 1.63
CA ILE A 76 4.06 -30.49 2.25
C ILE A 76 5.39 -30.88 1.55
N HIS A 77 5.48 -30.65 0.24
CA HIS A 77 6.67 -30.95 -0.55
C HIS A 77 7.81 -29.92 -0.38
N ALA A 78 7.49 -28.72 0.08
CA ALA A 78 8.46 -27.65 0.30
C ALA A 78 9.29 -27.82 1.60
N GLU A 79 8.92 -28.77 2.48
CA GLU A 79 9.53 -29.01 3.79
C GLU A 79 10.59 -30.15 3.77
N GLY A 80 11.19 -30.43 2.61
CA GLY A 80 12.25 -31.43 2.48
C GLY A 80 13.56 -31.03 3.16
N GLU A 81 14.45 -32.01 3.43
CA GLU A 81 15.71 -31.81 4.17
C GLU A 81 16.67 -30.78 3.53
N ASP A 82 16.69 -30.68 2.20
CA ASP A 82 17.56 -29.74 1.46
C ASP A 82 16.78 -28.52 0.95
N SER A 83 15.60 -28.27 1.49
CA SER A 83 14.74 -27.15 1.06
C SER A 83 15.18 -25.80 1.63
N ALA A 84 14.63 -24.72 1.06
CA ALA A 84 14.77 -23.38 1.63
C ALA A 84 14.16 -23.31 3.04
N HIS A 85 13.04 -24.00 3.29
CA HIS A 85 12.43 -24.13 4.60
C HIS A 85 13.40 -24.75 5.62
N ALA A 86 14.09 -25.85 5.28
CA ALA A 86 15.09 -26.46 6.16
C ALA A 86 16.26 -25.52 6.49
N MET A 87 16.69 -24.68 5.55
CA MET A 87 17.69 -23.64 5.80
C MET A 87 17.18 -22.60 6.80
N LEU A 88 15.94 -22.13 6.66
CA LEU A 88 15.32 -21.18 7.59
C LEU A 88 15.16 -21.81 8.99
N MET A 89 14.81 -23.09 9.08
CA MET A 89 14.76 -23.84 10.34
C MET A 89 16.14 -23.88 11.01
N LYS A 90 17.21 -24.19 10.28
CA LYS A 90 18.58 -24.18 10.81
C LYS A 90 18.98 -22.81 11.33
N LEU A 91 18.76 -21.73 10.56
CA LEU A 91 19.05 -20.35 10.99
C LEU A 91 18.34 -20.01 12.31
N ARG A 92 17.10 -20.45 12.47
CA ARG A 92 16.31 -20.25 13.69
C ARG A 92 16.84 -21.09 14.86
N GLU A 93 17.05 -22.38 14.66
CA GLU A 93 17.48 -23.32 15.70
C GLU A 93 18.87 -23.00 16.24
N ASP A 94 19.81 -22.69 15.34
CA ASP A 94 21.17 -22.28 15.67
C ASP A 94 21.26 -20.82 16.15
N LYS A 95 20.13 -20.10 16.19
CA LYS A 95 20.05 -18.70 16.65
C LYS A 95 21.05 -17.79 15.93
N LEU A 96 21.26 -18.02 14.64
CA LEU A 96 22.23 -17.32 13.78
C LEU A 96 23.69 -17.45 14.27
N THR A 97 24.05 -18.53 14.97
CA THR A 97 25.41 -18.72 15.47
C THR A 97 26.29 -19.50 14.51
N ASP A 98 25.72 -20.28 13.61
CA ASP A 98 26.44 -20.99 12.56
C ASP A 98 26.71 -20.03 11.38
N ASP A 99 27.96 -19.62 11.29
CA ASP A 99 28.41 -18.67 10.26
C ASP A 99 28.31 -19.25 8.85
N GLU A 100 28.49 -20.58 8.67
CA GLU A 100 28.39 -21.21 7.35
C GLU A 100 26.94 -21.18 6.83
N VAL A 101 25.97 -21.41 7.69
CA VAL A 101 24.55 -21.36 7.34
C VAL A 101 24.09 -19.92 7.04
N VAL A 102 24.57 -18.95 7.83
CA VAL A 102 24.28 -17.52 7.61
C VAL A 102 24.86 -17.05 6.27
N ASP A 103 26.13 -17.39 5.99
CA ASP A 103 26.80 -17.02 4.74
C ASP A 103 26.16 -17.72 3.52
N ALA A 104 25.73 -18.98 3.65
CA ALA A 104 24.97 -19.69 2.62
C ALA A 104 23.63 -19.01 2.32
N PHE A 105 22.94 -18.54 3.35
CA PHE A 105 21.71 -17.78 3.18
C PHE A 105 21.96 -16.44 2.46
N TYR A 106 23.01 -15.69 2.84
CA TYR A 106 23.36 -14.45 2.15
C TYR A 106 23.65 -14.67 0.67
N ASN A 107 24.44 -15.68 0.34
CA ASN A 107 24.73 -16.02 -1.07
C ASN A 107 23.46 -16.37 -1.84
N LYS A 108 22.56 -17.13 -1.23
CA LYS A 108 21.27 -17.47 -1.83
C LYS A 108 20.39 -16.23 -2.10
N VAL A 109 20.37 -15.27 -1.16
CA VAL A 109 19.68 -13.98 -1.35
C VAL A 109 20.35 -13.18 -2.46
N ILE A 110 21.68 -13.07 -2.49
CA ILE A 110 22.43 -12.30 -3.49
C ILE A 110 22.18 -12.83 -4.92
N GLU A 111 22.08 -14.14 -5.05
CA GLU A 111 21.81 -14.77 -6.35
C GLU A 111 20.39 -14.50 -6.85
N ASN A 112 19.39 -14.49 -5.96
CA ASN A 112 17.97 -14.51 -6.31
C ASN A 112 17.22 -13.20 -6.00
N TYR A 113 17.89 -12.20 -5.44
CA TYR A 113 17.32 -10.87 -5.21
C TYR A 113 17.95 -9.87 -6.18
N ASP A 114 17.25 -9.56 -7.25
CA ASP A 114 17.72 -8.60 -8.24
C ASP A 114 17.18 -7.21 -7.93
N TYR A 115 18.05 -6.37 -7.33
CA TYR A 115 17.71 -5.01 -6.94
C TYR A 115 18.44 -3.95 -7.80
N GLY A 116 19.59 -4.30 -8.40
CA GLY A 116 20.37 -3.43 -9.30
C GLY A 116 21.13 -2.29 -8.63
N GLU A 117 20.97 -2.07 -7.31
CA GLU A 117 21.67 -1.07 -6.50
C GLU A 117 22.23 -1.72 -5.23
N ASN A 118 22.98 -0.94 -4.44
CA ASN A 118 23.52 -1.43 -3.16
C ASN A 118 22.38 -1.71 -2.16
N TYR A 119 22.52 -2.77 -1.38
CA TYR A 119 21.57 -3.12 -0.32
C TYR A 119 22.23 -3.77 0.88
N TYR A 120 21.52 -3.74 2.01
CA TYR A 120 21.96 -4.32 3.28
C TYR A 120 20.93 -5.35 3.74
N ILE A 121 21.40 -6.61 3.88
CA ILE A 121 20.60 -7.72 4.40
C ILE A 121 20.83 -7.76 5.90
N ILE A 122 19.76 -7.72 6.68
CA ILE A 122 19.80 -7.79 8.14
C ILE A 122 19.01 -9.01 8.57
N LEU A 123 19.60 -9.85 9.39
CA LEU A 123 18.96 -10.97 10.05
C LEU A 123 19.03 -10.77 11.56
N ILE A 124 17.93 -11.01 12.26
CA ILE A 124 17.89 -11.11 13.70
C ILE A 124 17.28 -12.42 14.15
N HIS A 125 17.75 -12.95 15.26
CA HIS A 125 17.07 -13.98 16.03
C HIS A 125 16.49 -13.35 17.30
N SER A 126 15.25 -13.68 17.59
CA SER A 126 14.53 -13.20 18.78
C SER A 126 13.78 -14.35 19.45
N ALA A 127 13.69 -14.31 20.77
CA ALA A 127 12.98 -15.28 21.59
C ALA A 127 11.94 -14.53 22.45
N TYR A 128 10.67 -14.60 22.04
CA TYR A 128 9.57 -13.94 22.73
C TYR A 128 8.82 -14.90 23.62
N ASP A 129 8.79 -14.61 24.92
CA ASP A 129 7.96 -15.35 25.86
C ASP A 129 6.51 -14.93 25.68
N VAL A 130 5.68 -15.83 25.17
CA VAL A 130 4.27 -15.57 24.88
C VAL A 130 3.50 -15.60 26.21
N PRO A 131 2.89 -14.47 26.65
CA PRO A 131 2.13 -14.46 27.89
C PRO A 131 0.89 -15.35 27.77
N GLY A 132 0.65 -16.16 28.80
CA GLY A 132 -0.58 -16.93 28.91
C GLY A 132 -1.78 -16.00 29.03
N LYS A 133 -2.96 -16.42 28.60
CA LYS A 133 -4.22 -15.71 28.80
C LYS A 133 -5.01 -16.35 29.92
N ALA A 134 -5.44 -15.52 30.86
CA ALA A 134 -6.43 -15.94 31.85
C ALA A 134 -7.82 -16.12 31.20
N SER A 135 -8.73 -16.81 31.88
CA SER A 135 -10.09 -17.07 31.40
C SER A 135 -10.93 -15.80 31.13
N ASP A 136 -10.49 -14.64 31.64
CA ASP A 136 -11.06 -13.32 31.43
C ASP A 136 -10.35 -12.51 30.29
N ASN A 137 -9.45 -13.15 29.53
CA ASN A 137 -8.62 -12.55 28.50
C ASN A 137 -7.53 -11.55 28.99
N GLU A 138 -7.29 -11.43 30.31
CA GLU A 138 -6.15 -10.69 30.81
C GLU A 138 -4.85 -11.45 30.59
N GLU A 139 -3.77 -10.74 30.20
CA GLU A 139 -2.44 -11.32 29.98
C GLU A 139 -1.80 -11.69 31.34
N MET A 140 -1.46 -12.96 31.49
CA MET A 140 -0.74 -13.48 32.68
C MET A 140 0.75 -13.52 32.36
N PHE A 141 1.49 -12.49 32.74
CA PHE A 141 2.93 -12.39 32.51
C PHE A 141 3.77 -13.42 33.30
N ASP A 142 3.21 -14.00 34.35
CA ASP A 142 3.88 -15.02 35.19
C ASP A 142 3.67 -16.47 34.67
N ALA A 143 2.86 -16.65 33.66
CA ALA A 143 2.59 -17.94 33.03
C ALA A 143 2.88 -17.85 31.52
N SER A 144 4.12 -18.08 31.14
CA SER A 144 4.48 -18.26 29.73
C SER A 144 3.97 -19.61 29.23
N GLU A 145 3.21 -19.62 28.15
CA GLU A 145 2.73 -20.86 27.53
C GLU A 145 3.76 -21.42 26.54
N GLU A 146 4.49 -20.54 25.85
CA GLU A 146 5.43 -20.89 24.80
C GLU A 146 6.51 -19.82 24.64
N VAL A 147 7.72 -20.23 24.25
CA VAL A 147 8.77 -19.32 23.79
C VAL A 147 8.77 -19.30 22.26
N TYR A 148 8.28 -18.22 21.69
CA TYR A 148 8.29 -18.01 20.25
C TYR A 148 9.67 -17.58 19.77
N ASN A 149 10.46 -18.57 19.28
CA ASN A 149 11.75 -18.35 18.67
C ASN A 149 11.56 -18.09 17.17
N HIS A 150 12.05 -16.95 16.69
CA HIS A 150 11.89 -16.55 15.30
C HIS A 150 13.09 -15.79 14.76
N ILE A 151 13.22 -15.80 13.44
CA ILE A 151 14.13 -14.95 12.70
C ILE A 151 13.32 -13.89 11.94
N LEU A 152 13.86 -12.67 11.85
CA LEU A 152 13.32 -11.62 11.03
C LEU A 152 14.42 -11.13 10.10
N CYS A 153 14.08 -11.02 8.81
CA CYS A 153 14.96 -10.50 7.78
C CYS A 153 14.46 -9.14 7.28
N CYS A 154 15.39 -8.21 7.08
CA CYS A 154 15.15 -6.94 6.40
C CYS A 154 16.13 -6.83 5.23
N ILE A 155 15.66 -6.49 4.04
CA ILE A 155 16.50 -6.12 2.90
C ILE A 155 16.28 -4.64 2.65
N CYS A 156 17.33 -3.86 2.91
CA CYS A 156 17.29 -2.41 2.96
C CYS A 156 18.16 -1.83 1.84
N PRO A 157 17.63 -0.95 0.97
CA PRO A 157 18.45 -0.21 0.03
C PRO A 157 19.53 0.60 0.73
N VAL A 158 20.70 0.73 0.12
CA VAL A 158 21.76 1.62 0.58
C VAL A 158 22.02 2.64 -0.49
N LYS A 159 21.72 3.89 -0.21
CA LYS A 159 21.82 5.00 -1.18
C LYS A 159 22.85 6.03 -0.75
N LEU A 160 23.54 6.59 -1.74
CA LEU A 160 24.40 7.71 -1.49
C LEU A 160 23.55 8.96 -1.21
N SER A 161 23.87 9.68 -0.13
CA SER A 161 23.14 10.90 0.22
C SER A 161 23.17 11.93 -0.92
N GLU A 162 22.13 12.73 -1.04
CA GLU A 162 22.02 13.72 -2.10
C GLU A 162 23.14 14.77 -2.00
N PRO A 163 23.67 15.23 -3.14
CA PRO A 163 24.64 16.32 -3.15
C PRO A 163 23.98 17.62 -2.65
N GLY A 164 24.76 18.49 -2.05
CA GLY A 164 24.26 19.76 -1.55
C GLY A 164 25.32 20.57 -0.85
N LEU A 165 24.90 21.70 -0.28
CA LEU A 165 25.73 22.51 0.59
C LEU A 165 25.33 22.26 2.04
N SER A 166 26.31 22.17 2.93
CA SER A 166 26.12 22.05 4.38
C SER A 166 27.01 23.04 5.12
N TYR A 167 26.54 23.47 6.28
CA TYR A 167 27.36 24.22 7.19
C TYR A 167 28.33 23.29 7.92
N ASN A 168 29.62 23.54 7.79
CA ASN A 168 30.67 22.87 8.54
C ASN A 168 31.06 23.72 9.75
N GLU A 169 30.75 23.23 10.94
CA GLU A 169 31.01 23.94 12.19
C GLU A 169 32.52 24.11 12.46
N ALA A 170 33.33 23.13 12.05
CA ALA A 170 34.78 23.17 12.27
C ALA A 170 35.49 24.26 11.42
N THR A 171 35.01 24.50 10.21
CA THR A 171 35.57 25.52 9.29
C THR A 171 34.76 26.80 9.33
N ASN A 172 33.58 26.83 9.96
CA ASN A 172 32.62 27.93 9.96
C ASN A 172 32.27 28.44 8.56
N HIS A 173 32.15 27.51 7.60
CA HIS A 173 31.81 27.80 6.21
C HIS A 173 30.65 26.95 5.70
N ILE A 174 29.97 27.48 4.68
CA ILE A 174 29.08 26.68 3.83
C ILE A 174 29.93 26.06 2.73
N GLU A 175 30.01 24.75 2.70
CA GLU A 175 30.82 24.00 1.76
C GLU A 175 30.08 22.77 1.22
N GLU A 176 30.70 22.08 0.26
CA GLU A 176 30.11 20.85 -0.28
C GLU A 176 29.86 19.85 0.85
N ARG A 177 28.60 19.35 0.91
CA ARG A 177 28.23 18.33 1.87
C ARG A 177 28.94 17.02 1.56
N PRO A 178 29.67 16.41 2.52
CA PRO A 178 30.21 15.08 2.35
C PRO A 178 29.05 14.10 2.12
N ARG A 179 29.21 13.25 1.11
CA ARG A 179 28.18 12.25 0.74
C ARG A 179 28.49 10.93 1.41
N ASP A 180 27.54 10.48 2.22
CA ASP A 180 27.62 9.21 2.93
C ASP A 180 26.63 8.19 2.34
N TRP A 181 27.03 6.93 2.36
CA TRP A 181 26.11 5.82 2.08
C TRP A 181 25.25 5.57 3.30
N TRP A 182 23.94 5.64 3.14
CA TRP A 182 23.01 5.44 4.25
C TRP A 182 21.94 4.40 3.94
N VAL A 183 21.59 3.61 4.97
CA VAL A 183 20.63 2.52 4.87
C VAL A 183 19.23 3.08 4.90
N GLN A 184 18.46 2.78 3.84
CA GLN A 184 17.06 3.16 3.70
C GLN A 184 16.15 2.21 4.49
N PRO A 185 14.89 2.58 4.74
CA PRO A 185 13.89 1.64 5.25
C PRO A 185 13.75 0.41 4.34
N PRO A 186 13.48 -0.78 4.92
CA PRO A 186 13.41 -2.02 4.16
C PRO A 186 12.38 -1.97 3.03
N MET A 187 12.76 -2.52 1.88
CA MET A 187 11.88 -2.75 0.73
C MET A 187 11.23 -4.12 0.79
N THR A 188 11.97 -5.11 1.27
CA THR A 188 11.57 -6.51 1.35
C THR A 188 12.01 -7.09 2.68
N GLY A 189 11.32 -8.11 3.16
CA GLY A 189 11.69 -8.83 4.37
C GLY A 189 10.74 -9.96 4.70
N PHE A 190 11.03 -10.70 5.76
CA PHE A 190 10.15 -11.76 6.23
C PHE A 190 10.33 -12.02 7.73
N LEU A 191 9.33 -12.64 8.32
CA LEU A 191 9.34 -13.20 9.68
C LEU A 191 9.08 -14.70 9.57
N PHE A 192 9.98 -15.51 10.12
CA PHE A 192 9.87 -16.99 10.12
C PHE A 192 10.25 -17.60 11.47
N PRO A 193 9.50 -18.57 11.98
CA PRO A 193 8.17 -19.01 11.56
C PRO A 193 7.12 -17.91 11.71
N ALA A 194 5.94 -18.07 11.09
CA ALA A 194 4.82 -17.19 11.36
C ALA A 194 4.31 -17.37 12.80
N PHE A 195 3.62 -16.34 13.32
CA PHE A 195 3.01 -16.35 14.66
C PHE A 195 1.50 -16.45 14.53
N ASN A 196 1.03 -17.61 14.04
CA ASN A 196 -0.39 -17.88 13.84
C ASN A 196 -1.03 -18.40 15.14
N ASP A 197 -2.24 -17.95 15.46
CA ASP A 197 -2.97 -18.31 16.68
C ASP A 197 -2.15 -18.11 17.98
N ARG A 198 -1.27 -17.11 17.97
CA ARG A 198 -0.31 -16.80 19.04
C ARG A 198 0.63 -17.96 19.39
N SER A 199 0.94 -18.80 18.43
CA SER A 199 1.85 -19.95 18.53
C SER A 199 2.85 -19.97 17.38
N THR A 200 3.91 -20.78 17.55
CA THR A 200 4.93 -20.97 16.52
C THR A 200 4.36 -21.82 15.38
N ASP A 201 4.14 -21.22 14.24
CA ASP A 201 3.71 -21.92 13.03
C ASP A 201 4.86 -22.09 12.04
N ILE A 202 5.54 -23.22 12.10
CA ILE A 202 6.68 -23.54 11.21
C ILE A 202 6.24 -23.81 9.76
N HIS A 203 4.96 -24.02 9.51
CA HIS A 203 4.40 -24.26 8.18
C HIS A 203 4.05 -22.97 7.44
N SER A 204 4.35 -21.82 8.03
CA SER A 204 4.06 -20.51 7.43
C SER A 204 5.20 -19.52 7.64
N VAL A 205 5.32 -18.59 6.67
CA VAL A 205 6.23 -17.45 6.73
C VAL A 205 5.46 -16.16 6.42
N LEU A 206 5.69 -15.11 7.20
CA LEU A 206 5.15 -13.78 6.90
C LEU A 206 6.13 -13.04 6.01
N TYR A 207 5.77 -12.82 4.76
CA TYR A 207 6.54 -12.05 3.78
C TYR A 207 6.09 -10.59 3.74
N TYR A 208 7.04 -9.67 3.61
CA TYR A 208 6.80 -8.23 3.49
C TYR A 208 7.37 -7.68 2.18
N SER A 209 6.55 -6.90 1.46
CA SER A 209 7.00 -6.02 0.39
C SER A 209 6.49 -4.59 0.61
N LYS A 210 7.39 -3.61 0.49
CA LYS A 210 7.01 -2.19 0.55
C LYS A 210 6.14 -1.80 -0.63
N ASN A 211 6.46 -2.33 -1.83
CA ASN A 211 5.68 -2.11 -3.04
C ASN A 211 4.75 -3.31 -3.28
N PRO A 212 3.42 -3.15 -3.14
CA PRO A 212 2.48 -4.25 -3.34
C PRO A 212 2.40 -4.77 -4.78
N GLU A 213 2.94 -4.00 -5.73
CA GLU A 213 2.94 -4.34 -7.16
C GLU A 213 4.20 -5.11 -7.55
N GLU A 214 5.29 -4.97 -6.79
CA GLU A 214 6.57 -5.66 -6.98
C GLU A 214 6.79 -6.68 -5.87
N LEU A 215 6.39 -7.91 -6.13
CA LEU A 215 6.75 -9.04 -5.29
C LEU A 215 7.99 -9.70 -5.92
N HIS A 216 9.04 -9.87 -5.15
CA HIS A 216 10.26 -10.54 -5.61
C HIS A 216 10.05 -12.05 -5.66
N TYR A 217 9.40 -12.53 -6.73
CA TYR A 217 8.96 -13.93 -6.87
C TYR A 217 10.12 -14.93 -6.78
N GLU A 218 11.27 -14.64 -7.41
CA GLU A 218 12.45 -15.49 -7.33
C GLU A 218 12.99 -15.60 -5.90
N PHE A 219 12.95 -14.51 -5.14
CA PHE A 219 13.31 -14.50 -3.72
C PHE A 219 12.32 -15.34 -2.90
N ILE A 220 11.02 -15.22 -3.14
CA ILE A 220 9.99 -15.98 -2.40
C ILE A 220 10.14 -17.47 -2.70
N ASP A 221 10.22 -17.84 -3.96
CA ASP A 221 10.32 -19.25 -4.38
C ASP A 221 11.64 -19.88 -3.95
N THR A 222 12.76 -19.21 -4.21
CA THR A 222 14.08 -19.79 -3.99
C THR A 222 14.56 -19.62 -2.55
N CYS A 223 14.48 -18.40 -1.98
CA CYS A 223 15.04 -18.14 -0.66
C CYS A 223 14.12 -18.53 0.49
N LEU A 224 12.80 -18.41 0.31
CA LEU A 224 11.81 -18.82 1.28
C LEU A 224 11.27 -20.23 0.99
N GLY A 225 11.17 -20.64 -0.27
CA GLY A 225 10.58 -21.92 -0.67
C GLY A 225 9.06 -21.95 -0.49
N ALA A 226 8.44 -20.79 -0.38
CA ALA A 226 7.02 -20.64 -0.19
C ALA A 226 6.31 -20.35 -1.53
N PRO A 227 5.02 -20.70 -1.67
CA PRO A 227 4.27 -20.37 -2.87
C PRO A 227 4.15 -18.84 -3.01
N SER A 228 4.36 -18.37 -4.22
CA SER A 228 4.27 -16.94 -4.52
C SER A 228 2.84 -16.45 -4.48
N PRO A 229 2.53 -15.38 -3.73
CA PRO A 229 1.20 -14.81 -3.69
C PRO A 229 0.89 -14.04 -4.98
N ILE A 230 -0.39 -13.92 -5.31
CA ILE A 230 -0.84 -13.05 -6.40
C ILE A 230 -0.69 -11.59 -5.95
N SER A 231 -0.03 -10.77 -6.78
CA SER A 231 0.16 -9.35 -6.44
C SER A 231 -1.17 -8.61 -6.33
N TYR A 232 -1.18 -7.54 -5.56
CA TYR A 232 -2.37 -6.68 -5.39
C TYR A 232 -2.89 -6.13 -6.73
N LYS A 233 -1.98 -5.79 -7.63
CA LYS A 233 -2.29 -5.33 -8.99
C LYS A 233 -2.90 -6.46 -9.83
N ALA A 234 -2.29 -7.65 -9.80
CA ALA A 234 -2.78 -8.79 -10.57
C ALA A 234 -4.18 -9.24 -10.12
N GLN A 235 -4.50 -9.18 -8.82
CA GLN A 235 -5.85 -9.46 -8.33
C GLN A 235 -6.89 -8.46 -8.86
N LYS A 236 -6.51 -7.16 -8.93
CA LYS A 236 -7.36 -6.13 -9.51
C LYS A 236 -7.58 -6.35 -11.00
N GLU A 237 -6.52 -6.65 -11.74
CA GLU A 237 -6.58 -6.94 -13.18
C GLU A 237 -7.43 -8.18 -13.43
N ALA A 238 -7.23 -9.27 -12.68
CA ALA A 238 -8.03 -10.47 -12.78
C ALA A 238 -9.52 -10.20 -12.52
N PHE A 239 -9.86 -9.42 -11.51
CA PHE A 239 -11.25 -9.05 -11.26
C PHE A 239 -11.84 -8.22 -12.41
N GLN A 240 -11.08 -7.29 -12.98
CA GLN A 240 -11.51 -6.51 -14.15
C GLN A 240 -11.72 -7.40 -15.39
N GLU A 241 -10.86 -8.41 -15.60
CA GLU A 241 -11.02 -9.40 -16.66
C GLU A 241 -12.26 -10.28 -16.43
N VAL A 242 -12.52 -10.72 -15.19
CA VAL A 242 -13.76 -11.43 -14.83
C VAL A 242 -14.98 -10.60 -15.16
N LEU A 243 -14.99 -9.32 -14.77
CA LEU A 243 -16.12 -8.41 -15.06
C LEU A 243 -16.29 -8.21 -16.57
N SER A 244 -15.21 -7.91 -17.30
CA SER A 244 -15.29 -7.66 -18.74
C SER A 244 -15.68 -8.91 -19.55
N GLY A 245 -15.19 -10.08 -19.15
CA GLY A 245 -15.55 -11.36 -19.77
C GLY A 245 -16.98 -11.80 -19.49
N THR A 246 -17.51 -11.49 -18.29
CA THR A 246 -18.88 -11.85 -17.89
C THR A 246 -19.92 -10.86 -18.45
N LEU A 247 -19.63 -9.55 -18.40
CA LEU A 247 -20.59 -8.51 -18.81
C LEU A 247 -20.55 -8.21 -20.32
N GLY A 248 -19.38 -8.44 -20.98
CA GLY A 248 -19.23 -8.23 -22.41
C GLY A 248 -19.48 -6.77 -22.85
N GLU A 249 -20.04 -6.61 -24.05
CA GLU A 249 -20.34 -5.29 -24.64
C GLU A 249 -21.49 -4.54 -23.91
N GLU A 250 -22.26 -5.25 -23.09
CA GLU A 250 -23.39 -4.71 -22.34
C GLU A 250 -23.02 -4.33 -20.90
N CYS A 251 -21.72 -4.09 -20.63
CA CYS A 251 -21.27 -3.54 -19.36
C CYS A 251 -21.89 -2.15 -19.15
N ASP A 252 -22.97 -2.09 -18.35
CA ASP A 252 -23.68 -0.84 -18.08
C ASP A 252 -23.08 -0.16 -16.83
N TYR A 253 -23.10 1.16 -16.84
CA TYR A 253 -22.69 2.00 -15.71
C TYR A 253 -23.40 1.62 -14.40
N GLU A 254 -24.72 1.38 -14.47
CA GLU A 254 -25.51 1.06 -13.26
C GLU A 254 -25.09 -0.27 -12.63
N ILE A 255 -24.78 -1.28 -13.43
CA ILE A 255 -24.27 -2.58 -12.91
C ILE A 255 -22.92 -2.37 -12.23
N VAL A 256 -21.98 -1.63 -12.87
CA VAL A 256 -20.66 -1.37 -12.28
C VAL A 256 -20.78 -0.54 -11.01
N ARG A 257 -21.67 0.43 -10.97
CA ARG A 257 -21.97 1.24 -9.79
C ARG A 257 -22.48 0.35 -8.65
N GLN A 258 -23.47 -0.52 -8.94
CA GLN A 258 -24.06 -1.41 -7.95
C GLN A 258 -23.02 -2.42 -7.39
N ILE A 259 -22.12 -2.95 -8.25
CA ILE A 259 -21.01 -3.77 -7.80
C ILE A 259 -20.15 -3.03 -6.78
N HIS A 260 -19.80 -1.77 -7.08
CA HIS A 260 -18.99 -0.97 -6.16
C HIS A 260 -19.70 -0.61 -4.86
N GLU A 261 -21.01 -0.32 -4.91
CA GLU A 261 -21.83 -0.08 -3.73
C GLU A 261 -21.87 -1.32 -2.84
N ASN A 262 -22.18 -2.49 -3.40
CA ASN A 262 -22.20 -3.75 -2.67
C ASN A 262 -20.83 -4.10 -2.05
N LEU A 263 -19.73 -3.88 -2.79
CA LEU A 263 -18.38 -4.08 -2.26
C LEU A 263 -18.06 -3.12 -1.12
N THR A 264 -18.50 -1.87 -1.20
CA THR A 264 -18.29 -0.87 -0.14
C THR A 264 -19.06 -1.24 1.12
N GLU A 265 -20.31 -1.69 0.99
CA GLU A 265 -21.13 -2.17 2.08
C GLU A 265 -20.46 -3.39 2.76
N MET A 266 -20.02 -4.38 1.98
CA MET A 266 -19.28 -5.53 2.51
C MET A 266 -18.01 -5.13 3.27
N VAL A 267 -17.26 -4.14 2.81
CA VAL A 267 -16.07 -3.63 3.51
C VAL A 267 -16.45 -2.98 4.84
N GLU A 268 -17.52 -2.19 4.88
CA GLU A 268 -17.98 -1.55 6.14
C GLU A 268 -18.49 -2.59 7.14
N GLU A 269 -19.23 -3.61 6.70
CA GLU A 269 -19.69 -4.71 7.57
C GLU A 269 -18.54 -5.50 8.20
N HIS A 270 -17.42 -5.70 7.45
CA HIS A 270 -16.26 -6.47 7.89
C HIS A 270 -15.09 -5.59 8.39
N LYS A 271 -15.35 -4.32 8.68
CA LYS A 271 -14.31 -3.35 9.09
C LYS A 271 -13.61 -3.73 10.41
N GLU A 272 -14.35 -4.33 11.33
CA GLU A 272 -13.85 -4.78 12.64
C GLU A 272 -13.15 -6.15 12.57
N ASP A 273 -13.23 -6.82 11.43
CA ASP A 273 -12.64 -8.15 11.27
C ASP A 273 -11.11 -8.07 11.27
N VAL A 274 -10.53 -9.08 11.90
CA VAL A 274 -9.08 -9.18 12.08
C VAL A 274 -8.37 -9.54 10.77
N GLU A 275 -9.06 -10.31 9.93
CA GLU A 275 -8.59 -10.71 8.60
C GLU A 275 -9.20 -9.85 7.50
N PRO A 276 -8.46 -9.60 6.40
CA PRO A 276 -9.02 -8.88 5.27
C PRO A 276 -10.08 -9.73 4.57
N LEU A 277 -11.19 -9.09 4.18
CA LEU A 277 -12.26 -9.75 3.44
C LEU A 277 -11.75 -10.28 2.09
N ARG A 278 -12.01 -11.54 1.83
CA ARG A 278 -11.71 -12.24 0.57
C ARG A 278 -13.00 -12.74 -0.05
N LEU A 279 -13.06 -12.79 -1.36
CA LEU A 279 -14.17 -13.36 -2.11
C LEU A 279 -13.69 -14.58 -2.88
N SER A 280 -14.29 -15.71 -2.60
CA SER A 280 -14.19 -16.94 -3.37
C SER A 280 -14.97 -16.81 -4.69
N LYS A 281 -14.74 -17.73 -5.63
CA LYS A 281 -15.47 -17.79 -6.91
C LYS A 281 -16.98 -17.76 -6.73
N PRO A 282 -17.61 -18.56 -5.83
CA PRO A 282 -19.06 -18.47 -5.59
C PRO A 282 -19.52 -17.11 -5.06
N GLU A 283 -18.74 -16.49 -4.16
CA GLU A 283 -19.11 -15.20 -3.57
C GLU A 283 -19.00 -14.05 -4.59
N VAL A 284 -18.03 -14.12 -5.53
CA VAL A 284 -17.99 -13.18 -6.65
C VAL A 284 -19.21 -13.35 -7.55
N LYS A 285 -19.63 -14.58 -7.81
CA LYS A 285 -20.85 -14.85 -8.58
C LYS A 285 -22.10 -14.28 -7.90
N ASP A 286 -22.24 -14.51 -6.60
CA ASP A 286 -23.35 -13.98 -5.78
C ASP A 286 -23.32 -12.42 -5.78
N LEU A 287 -22.16 -11.81 -5.74
CA LEU A 287 -21.99 -10.36 -5.84
C LEU A 287 -22.54 -9.85 -7.18
N LEU A 288 -22.22 -10.51 -8.29
CA LEU A 288 -22.70 -10.13 -9.61
C LEU A 288 -24.23 -10.31 -9.74
N GLU A 289 -24.79 -11.40 -9.23
CA GLU A 289 -26.23 -11.63 -9.19
C GLU A 289 -26.94 -10.53 -8.38
N LYS A 290 -26.45 -10.20 -7.19
CA LYS A 290 -26.99 -9.13 -6.34
C LYS A 290 -26.87 -7.74 -6.99
N SER A 291 -25.89 -7.56 -7.87
CA SER A 291 -25.67 -6.30 -8.60
C SER A 291 -26.52 -6.18 -9.87
N GLY A 292 -27.43 -7.14 -10.12
CA GLY A 292 -28.37 -7.07 -11.23
C GLY A 292 -27.88 -7.68 -12.53
N VAL A 293 -26.82 -8.49 -12.50
CA VAL A 293 -26.37 -9.25 -13.67
C VAL A 293 -27.36 -10.39 -13.95
N GLU A 294 -27.84 -10.49 -15.18
CA GLU A 294 -28.80 -11.51 -15.59
C GLU A 294 -28.19 -12.92 -15.51
N PRO A 295 -28.95 -13.95 -15.05
CA PRO A 295 -28.47 -15.32 -14.91
C PRO A 295 -27.90 -15.93 -16.18
N GLU A 296 -28.42 -15.51 -17.37
CA GLU A 296 -27.96 -15.99 -18.67
C GLU A 296 -26.49 -15.63 -18.92
N ARG A 297 -26.01 -14.50 -18.39
CA ARG A 297 -24.63 -14.05 -18.52
C ARG A 297 -23.68 -14.79 -17.58
N LEU A 298 -24.21 -15.31 -16.49
CA LEU A 298 -23.46 -16.08 -15.51
C LEU A 298 -23.29 -17.56 -15.89
N GLU A 299 -23.83 -18.00 -17.01
CA GLU A 299 -23.64 -19.38 -17.48
C GLU A 299 -22.17 -19.71 -17.79
N HIS A 300 -21.40 -18.74 -18.27
CA HIS A 300 -19.98 -18.90 -18.58
C HIS A 300 -19.04 -18.33 -17.51
N PHE A 301 -19.58 -17.79 -16.41
CA PHE A 301 -18.81 -17.14 -15.36
C PHE A 301 -17.70 -18.03 -14.79
N ASP A 302 -17.99 -19.30 -14.54
CA ASP A 302 -17.03 -20.23 -13.94
C ASP A 302 -15.77 -20.38 -14.84
N GLN A 303 -15.95 -20.47 -16.14
CA GLN A 303 -14.85 -20.55 -17.09
C GLN A 303 -14.07 -19.22 -17.15
N VAL A 304 -14.76 -18.11 -17.23
CA VAL A 304 -14.13 -16.76 -17.25
C VAL A 304 -13.31 -16.50 -15.99
N TYR A 305 -13.86 -16.92 -14.84
CA TYR A 305 -13.16 -16.78 -13.56
C TYR A 305 -11.87 -17.61 -13.50
N GLU A 306 -11.95 -18.86 -13.92
CA GLU A 306 -10.81 -19.79 -13.95
C GLU A 306 -9.70 -19.33 -14.91
N GLU A 307 -10.07 -18.77 -16.06
CA GLU A 307 -9.12 -18.22 -17.03
C GLU A 307 -8.43 -16.94 -16.52
N ALA A 308 -9.17 -16.05 -15.85
CA ALA A 308 -8.67 -14.76 -15.40
C ALA A 308 -7.97 -14.83 -14.04
N ALA A 309 -8.52 -15.56 -13.08
CA ALA A 309 -8.06 -15.56 -11.68
C ALA A 309 -7.44 -16.91 -11.25
N GLY A 310 -7.81 -18.02 -11.90
CA GLY A 310 -7.46 -19.38 -11.50
C GLY A 310 -8.53 -20.04 -10.62
N GLU A 311 -8.57 -21.38 -10.64
CA GLU A 311 -9.67 -22.18 -10.08
C GLU A 311 -9.92 -21.96 -8.56
N HIS A 312 -8.84 -21.81 -7.79
CA HIS A 312 -8.88 -21.73 -6.32
C HIS A 312 -8.47 -20.37 -5.77
N THR A 313 -8.42 -19.35 -6.60
CA THR A 313 -7.99 -18.02 -6.18
C THR A 313 -9.12 -17.29 -5.47
N GLU A 314 -8.83 -16.78 -4.28
CA GLU A 314 -9.68 -15.82 -3.58
C GLU A 314 -9.20 -14.41 -3.86
N ILE A 315 -10.12 -13.51 -4.19
CA ILE A 315 -9.84 -12.12 -4.50
C ILE A 315 -9.98 -11.27 -3.24
N LEU A 316 -8.95 -10.52 -2.89
CA LEU A 316 -8.99 -9.58 -1.78
C LEU A 316 -9.88 -8.38 -2.12
N VAL A 317 -10.95 -8.17 -1.36
CA VAL A 317 -11.86 -7.04 -1.57
C VAL A 317 -11.13 -5.69 -1.52
N PRO A 318 -10.20 -5.44 -0.59
CA PRO A 318 -9.41 -4.20 -0.63
C PRO A 318 -8.58 -4.00 -1.90
N ALA A 319 -8.24 -5.06 -2.65
CA ALA A 319 -7.53 -4.93 -3.92
C ALA A 319 -8.43 -4.40 -5.04
N ILE A 320 -9.70 -4.76 -5.01
CA ILE A 320 -10.66 -4.41 -6.05
C ILE A 320 -11.46 -3.14 -5.77
N THR A 321 -11.73 -2.82 -4.49
CA THR A 321 -12.38 -1.56 -4.11
C THR A 321 -11.43 -0.36 -4.19
N GLY A 322 -10.12 -0.60 -4.07
CA GLY A 322 -9.10 0.46 -4.03
C GLY A 322 -9.21 1.34 -2.77
N THR A 323 -8.16 2.11 -2.51
CA THR A 323 -8.18 3.16 -1.46
C THR A 323 -8.67 4.50 -2.01
N GLY A 324 -9.26 4.50 -3.20
CA GLY A 324 -9.48 5.68 -4.00
C GLY A 324 -10.94 5.95 -4.32
N LYS A 325 -11.12 7.08 -4.95
CA LYS A 325 -12.41 7.54 -5.44
C LYS A 325 -12.88 6.69 -6.61
N PHE A 326 -14.19 6.48 -6.73
CA PHE A 326 -14.80 5.92 -7.92
C PHE A 326 -14.50 6.81 -9.12
N ALA A 327 -13.86 6.29 -10.14
CA ALA A 327 -13.38 7.07 -11.27
C ALA A 327 -14.17 6.72 -12.54
N VAL A 328 -14.75 7.73 -13.16
CA VAL A 328 -15.35 7.61 -14.49
C VAL A 328 -14.50 8.41 -15.46
N LYS A 329 -13.93 7.73 -16.46
CA LYS A 329 -13.04 8.35 -17.44
C LYS A 329 -13.61 8.30 -18.84
N THR A 330 -13.52 9.42 -19.51
CA THR A 330 -13.69 9.54 -20.97
C THR A 330 -12.38 10.10 -21.55
N PRO A 331 -12.19 10.13 -22.88
CA PRO A 331 -10.97 10.69 -23.45
C PRO A 331 -10.67 12.13 -23.00
N ASP A 332 -11.70 12.92 -22.68
CA ASP A 332 -11.57 14.35 -22.40
C ASP A 332 -11.96 14.73 -20.97
N VAL A 333 -12.51 13.80 -20.17
CA VAL A 333 -13.06 14.09 -18.84
C VAL A 333 -12.71 12.99 -17.84
N ASP A 334 -12.17 13.36 -16.70
CA ASP A 334 -11.92 12.49 -15.55
C ASP A 334 -12.78 12.97 -14.37
N ILE A 335 -13.73 12.13 -13.94
CA ILE A 335 -14.62 12.39 -12.82
C ILE A 335 -14.22 11.45 -11.67
N LYS A 336 -13.99 12.02 -10.50
CA LYS A 336 -13.66 11.26 -9.29
C LYS A 336 -14.70 11.52 -8.22
N VAL A 337 -15.45 10.50 -7.89
CA VAL A 337 -16.55 10.54 -6.90
C VAL A 337 -16.10 9.85 -5.62
N ASN A 338 -16.54 10.38 -4.46
CA ASN A 338 -16.35 9.68 -3.20
C ASN A 338 -17.21 8.40 -3.22
N PRO A 339 -16.67 7.22 -2.84
CA PRO A 339 -17.43 5.98 -2.82
C PRO A 339 -18.75 6.05 -2.03
N ASP A 340 -18.79 6.83 -0.96
CA ASP A 340 -19.99 7.02 -0.13
C ASP A 340 -21.07 7.89 -0.80
N ARG A 341 -20.76 8.50 -1.95
CA ARG A 341 -21.62 9.46 -2.64
C ARG A 341 -21.77 9.14 -4.13
N LEU A 342 -21.84 7.86 -4.48
CA LEU A 342 -22.11 7.42 -5.85
C LEU A 342 -23.53 7.81 -6.31
N ASP A 343 -24.43 8.06 -5.38
CA ASP A 343 -25.77 8.61 -5.58
C ASP A 343 -25.78 9.95 -6.35
N LEU A 344 -24.68 10.70 -6.31
CA LEU A 344 -24.57 11.99 -7.00
C LEU A 344 -24.35 11.87 -8.51
N VAL A 345 -24.00 10.69 -9.02
CA VAL A 345 -23.73 10.51 -10.47
C VAL A 345 -24.68 9.46 -11.04
N GLU A 346 -25.45 9.89 -12.01
CA GLU A 346 -26.43 9.04 -12.69
C GLU A 346 -26.33 9.17 -14.22
N THR A 347 -26.84 8.16 -14.93
CA THR A 347 -26.97 8.23 -16.38
C THR A 347 -28.36 8.70 -16.79
N ARG A 348 -28.43 9.67 -17.66
CA ARG A 348 -29.72 10.20 -18.24
C ARG A 348 -29.61 10.34 -19.74
N PHE A 349 -30.76 10.16 -20.41
CA PHE A 349 -30.94 10.58 -21.79
C PHE A 349 -31.40 12.04 -21.85
N ILE A 350 -30.52 12.90 -22.38
CA ILE A 350 -30.83 14.33 -22.56
C ILE A 350 -30.70 14.66 -24.05
N GLU A 351 -31.77 15.13 -24.66
CA GLU A 351 -31.80 15.46 -26.09
C GLU A 351 -31.32 14.36 -27.05
N GLY A 352 -31.63 13.10 -26.69
CA GLY A 352 -31.22 11.92 -27.48
C GLY A 352 -29.78 11.49 -27.30
N ARG A 353 -29.05 12.06 -26.34
CA ARG A 353 -27.69 11.66 -25.98
C ARG A 353 -27.63 11.02 -24.59
N ARG A 354 -26.84 9.96 -24.43
CA ARG A 354 -26.57 9.40 -23.12
C ARG A 354 -25.58 10.33 -22.40
N CYS A 355 -25.96 10.85 -21.25
CA CYS A 355 -25.20 11.79 -20.45
C CYS A 355 -24.96 11.25 -19.06
N LEU A 356 -23.80 11.55 -18.50
CA LEU A 356 -23.55 11.43 -17.06
C LEU A 356 -23.96 12.77 -16.42
N VAL A 357 -24.85 12.71 -15.44
CA VAL A 357 -25.37 13.87 -14.73
C VAL A 357 -24.86 13.81 -13.29
N ILE A 358 -24.29 14.92 -12.84
CA ILE A 358 -23.80 15.06 -11.47
C ILE A 358 -24.79 15.94 -10.70
N ALA A 359 -25.44 15.38 -9.67
CA ALA A 359 -26.27 16.13 -8.75
C ALA A 359 -25.38 17.02 -7.86
N VAL A 360 -25.72 18.31 -7.82
CA VAL A 360 -24.98 19.31 -7.05
C VAL A 360 -25.84 19.77 -5.87
N GLU A 361 -25.39 19.42 -4.66
CA GLU A 361 -26.12 19.77 -3.43
C GLU A 361 -25.55 21.01 -2.73
N ASN A 362 -24.29 21.34 -2.96
CA ASN A 362 -23.56 22.38 -2.25
C ASN A 362 -22.73 23.26 -3.19
N ASN A 363 -21.89 24.11 -2.60
CA ASN A 363 -21.04 25.06 -3.33
C ASN A 363 -20.16 24.36 -4.39
N VAL A 364 -20.27 24.86 -5.62
CA VAL A 364 -19.42 24.43 -6.75
C VAL A 364 -18.28 25.41 -6.90
N GLU A 365 -17.07 24.86 -7.05
CA GLU A 365 -15.91 25.65 -7.41
C GLU A 365 -15.43 25.29 -8.82
N VAL A 366 -15.14 26.28 -9.60
CA VAL A 366 -14.54 26.16 -10.94
C VAL A 366 -13.19 26.87 -10.92
N ASN A 367 -12.10 26.15 -11.10
CA ASN A 367 -10.74 26.70 -11.02
C ASN A 367 -10.47 27.47 -9.73
N GLY A 368 -10.99 26.98 -8.59
CA GLY A 368 -10.84 27.62 -7.28
C GLY A 368 -11.78 28.81 -7.03
N LEU A 369 -12.68 29.09 -7.94
CA LEU A 369 -13.69 30.14 -7.78
C LEU A 369 -15.07 29.53 -7.44
N PRO A 370 -15.72 29.95 -6.34
CA PRO A 370 -17.05 29.48 -5.99
C PRO A 370 -18.08 29.98 -7.01
N VAL A 371 -18.86 29.06 -7.57
CA VAL A 371 -19.90 29.33 -8.57
C VAL A 371 -21.26 29.05 -7.95
N LYS A 372 -22.20 30.00 -8.12
CA LYS A 372 -23.59 29.79 -7.73
C LYS A 372 -24.33 29.07 -8.85
N MET A 373 -24.84 27.87 -8.53
CA MET A 373 -25.78 27.18 -9.42
C MET A 373 -27.18 27.78 -9.19
N TRP A 374 -27.80 28.28 -10.24
CA TRP A 374 -29.18 28.80 -10.18
C TRP A 374 -30.13 27.61 -10.17
N ALA A 375 -31.01 27.56 -9.19
CA ALA A 375 -32.20 26.72 -9.29
C ALA A 375 -33.11 27.32 -10.39
N GLU A 376 -33.41 26.57 -11.44
CA GLU A 376 -34.54 26.91 -12.31
C GLU A 376 -35.79 26.82 -11.45
N GLU A 377 -36.45 27.96 -11.22
CA GLU A 377 -37.81 27.98 -10.70
C GLU A 377 -38.67 27.19 -11.68
N THR A 378 -39.14 26.05 -11.31
CA THR A 378 -40.18 25.33 -12.02
C THR A 378 -41.41 26.21 -12.06
N GLY A 379 -41.60 26.89 -13.19
CA GLY A 379 -42.75 27.71 -13.44
C GLY A 379 -44.05 26.89 -13.38
N GLY A 380 -44.70 26.94 -12.25
CA GLY A 380 -46.09 26.52 -12.10
C GLY A 380 -46.99 27.65 -12.68
N ALA A 381 -47.52 27.40 -13.87
CA ALA A 381 -48.55 28.24 -14.44
C ALA A 381 -49.86 28.15 -13.62
N ALA A 382 -50.36 29.28 -13.14
CA ALA A 382 -51.79 29.49 -12.96
C ALA A 382 -52.12 30.98 -12.77
N GLY A 383 -52.65 31.59 -13.78
CA GLY A 383 -53.90 32.38 -13.72
C GLY A 383 -53.91 33.79 -13.12
N GLY A 384 -53.91 34.78 -13.99
CA GLY A 384 -54.91 35.78 -14.05
C GLY A 384 -54.88 36.95 -13.06
N GLY A 385 -54.78 38.17 -13.59
CA GLY A 385 -55.33 39.33 -12.90
C GLY A 385 -54.56 40.66 -13.09
N ALA A 386 -54.98 41.46 -14.06
CA ALA A 386 -54.52 42.82 -14.30
C ALA A 386 -54.81 43.79 -13.15
N SER A 387 -53.91 44.74 -12.92
CA SER A 387 -54.21 46.19 -12.90
C SER A 387 -52.99 46.96 -12.40
N ALA A 388 -52.52 47.78 -13.20
CA ALA A 388 -52.25 49.20 -13.40
C ALA A 388 -52.00 50.06 -12.16
N VAL A 389 -51.02 50.91 -12.35
CA VAL A 389 -50.82 52.34 -12.11
C VAL A 389 -50.08 52.82 -10.87
N ASN A 390 -49.10 53.60 -11.18
CA ASN A 390 -48.62 54.93 -10.76
C ASN A 390 -47.46 54.99 -9.77
N ALA A 391 -46.36 55.47 -10.26
CA ALA A 391 -45.76 56.83 -10.29
C ALA A 391 -45.56 57.54 -8.93
N GLY A 392 -44.33 58.01 -8.75
CA GLY A 392 -43.95 59.09 -7.82
C GLY A 392 -42.75 58.72 -6.95
N ASP A 393 -41.70 59.16 -7.29
CA ASP A 393 -40.91 60.39 -7.22
C ASP A 393 -39.95 60.47 -6.01
N ALA A 394 -38.73 60.78 -6.37
CA ALA A 394 -37.66 61.57 -5.74
C ALA A 394 -37.19 61.36 -4.28
N GLY A 395 -35.88 61.34 -4.20
CA GLY A 395 -35.21 61.75 -2.96
C GLY A 395 -33.75 61.29 -2.77
N VAL A 396 -32.86 61.92 -3.48
CA VAL A 396 -31.47 62.31 -3.20
C VAL A 396 -31.05 62.23 -1.74
N ASN A 397 -29.90 61.59 -1.43
CA ASN A 397 -28.66 62.19 -0.90
C ASN A 397 -27.68 61.09 -0.43
N ALA A 398 -26.52 61.00 -1.01
CA ALA A 398 -25.19 61.49 -0.64
C ALA A 398 -24.69 61.09 0.78
N GLY A 399 -23.57 60.40 0.78
CA GLY A 399 -22.68 60.33 1.93
C GLY A 399 -21.75 59.11 1.98
N ALA A 400 -20.64 59.23 1.29
CA ALA A 400 -19.41 58.53 1.69
C ALA A 400 -18.60 59.50 2.59
N PRO A 401 -17.42 59.14 3.10
CA PRO A 401 -16.81 57.90 3.55
C PRO A 401 -16.30 58.00 4.99
N VAL A 402 -15.72 56.98 5.57
CA VAL A 402 -14.53 57.13 6.46
C VAL A 402 -13.82 55.77 6.71
N ARG A 403 -12.53 55.82 6.55
CA ARG A 403 -11.48 54.88 6.93
C ARG A 403 -11.46 54.59 8.45
N ASN A 404 -10.93 53.40 8.80
CA ASN A 404 -9.76 53.19 9.66
C ASN A 404 -9.53 51.68 9.84
N VAL A 405 -8.40 51.17 9.41
CA VAL A 405 -7.10 50.99 10.05
C VAL A 405 -7.17 50.20 11.39
N GLY A 406 -6.51 49.08 11.37
CA GLY A 406 -5.74 48.54 12.49
C GLY A 406 -6.22 47.25 13.09
N ALA A 407 -5.57 46.18 12.92
CA ALA A 407 -4.57 45.61 13.82
C ALA A 407 -4.27 44.17 13.48
N VAL A 408 -3.02 43.92 13.52
CA VAL A 408 -2.23 42.67 13.43
C VAL A 408 -2.60 41.73 14.60
N ALA A 409 -2.71 40.44 14.32
CA ALA A 409 -2.25 39.40 15.25
C ALA A 409 -1.91 38.12 14.48
N GLU A 410 -0.65 37.77 14.60
CA GLU A 410 -0.03 36.49 14.34
C GLU A 410 -0.75 35.31 15.01
N ALA A 411 -0.77 34.15 14.34
CA ALA A 411 -0.26 32.90 14.89
C ALA A 411 -0.34 31.74 13.92
N ALA A 412 0.82 31.24 13.55
CA ALA A 412 1.27 29.85 13.57
C ALA A 412 0.60 28.83 12.66
N ALA A 413 1.32 28.49 11.61
CA ALA A 413 1.92 27.19 11.27
C ALA A 413 1.06 25.93 11.46
N THR A 414 0.82 25.21 10.36
CA THR A 414 1.23 23.80 10.28
C THR A 414 1.00 23.21 8.88
N ASN A 415 2.07 22.60 8.40
CA ASN A 415 2.14 21.44 7.50
C ASN A 415 1.47 21.48 6.11
N ALA A 416 2.30 21.86 5.17
CA ALA A 416 2.16 21.46 3.78
C ALA A 416 2.70 20.03 3.58
N SER A 417 1.87 19.13 3.12
CA SER A 417 2.31 17.90 2.49
C SER A 417 2.63 18.19 1.03
N LEU A 418 3.85 17.86 0.64
CA LEU A 418 4.32 17.94 -0.73
C LEU A 418 3.62 16.86 -1.57
N GLY A 419 2.93 17.32 -2.59
CA GLY A 419 2.41 16.48 -3.68
C GLY A 419 3.46 16.30 -4.76
N ASP A 420 3.36 15.17 -5.40
CA ASP A 420 4.11 14.71 -6.55
C ASP A 420 4.10 15.72 -7.71
N VAL A 421 5.26 15.86 -8.33
CA VAL A 421 5.40 16.54 -9.61
C VAL A 421 5.87 15.53 -10.64
N ASP A 422 4.93 15.07 -11.47
CA ASP A 422 5.22 14.39 -12.72
C ASP A 422 5.78 15.39 -13.73
N SER A 423 6.95 15.08 -14.26
CA SER A 423 7.54 15.80 -15.38
C SER A 423 7.29 15.06 -16.68
N VAL A 424 6.47 15.64 -17.50
CA VAL A 424 6.41 15.39 -18.96
C VAL A 424 7.30 16.44 -19.63
N GLY A 425 8.19 15.98 -20.50
CA GLY A 425 8.99 16.88 -21.31
C GLY A 425 9.61 16.16 -22.49
N ASP A 426 8.82 15.97 -23.50
CA ASP A 426 9.24 15.58 -24.84
C ASP A 426 9.80 16.79 -25.58
N SER A 427 10.98 16.69 -26.20
CA SER A 427 11.33 17.48 -27.38
C SER A 427 12.55 16.92 -28.09
N LEU A 428 12.27 16.41 -29.27
CA LEU A 428 13.17 16.18 -30.38
C LEU A 428 14.12 17.33 -30.68
N ILE A 429 15.35 17.06 -31.11
CA ILE A 429 15.98 17.58 -32.33
C ILE A 429 17.39 16.96 -32.48
N GLY A 430 17.63 16.34 -33.66
CA GLY A 430 18.73 16.61 -34.52
C GLY A 430 19.95 15.68 -34.47
N ALA A 431 19.91 14.70 -35.33
CA ALA A 431 21.05 13.90 -35.74
C ALA A 431 22.17 14.78 -36.36
N THR A 432 23.42 14.41 -36.09
CA THR A 432 24.48 14.49 -37.10
C THR A 432 25.54 13.43 -36.80
N VAL A 433 25.59 12.46 -37.67
CA VAL A 433 26.63 11.43 -37.77
C VAL A 433 27.80 12.05 -38.53
N ILE A 434 29.00 11.92 -38.01
CA ILE A 434 30.25 12.06 -38.79
C ILE A 434 31.17 10.89 -38.46
N PRO A 435 31.61 10.10 -39.44
CA PRO A 435 32.58 9.03 -39.25
C PRO A 435 34.01 9.53 -39.42
N VAL A 436 34.92 9.00 -38.63
CA VAL A 436 36.38 9.04 -38.86
C VAL A 436 36.86 7.68 -38.40
N GLY A 437 37.34 6.78 -39.18
CA GLY A 437 38.52 6.88 -40.05
C GLY A 437 39.71 6.30 -39.30
N ASP A 438 40.05 5.04 -39.70
CA ASP A 438 41.27 4.34 -39.30
C ASP A 438 42.52 5.21 -39.42
N LEU A 439 43.47 5.02 -38.51
CA LEU A 439 44.91 5.00 -38.83
C LEU A 439 45.74 4.58 -37.61
N ASP A 440 46.47 3.47 -37.85
CA ASP A 440 47.69 2.91 -37.23
C ASP A 440 47.58 2.34 -35.80
#